data_5f32cd161ea58188df490dd53eb4911c
#
_entry.id   5f32cd161ea58188df490dd53eb4911c
#
_cell.length_a   1.000
_cell.length_b   1.000
_cell.length_c   1.000
_cell.angle_alpha   90.00
_cell.angle_beta   90.00
_cell.angle_gamma   90.00
#
_symmetry.space_group_name_H-M   'P 1'
#
loop_
_entity.id
_entity.type
_entity.pdbx_description
1 polymer ?
#
loop_
_entity_poly.entity_id
_entity_poly.type
_entity_poly.pdbx_seq_one_letter_code
_entity_poly.pdbx_strand_id
1 'polypeptide(L)'
;MGQLALAAKITHVPSMYLSELDGPRKGTRQDAIEGHLEIDRRCRAAGVDTIVVFDTHWLVNANYHINCAPHFKGLYTSNELPHFISNMAYDHRGNPDLGVLLAKVANEHGIATLAHPATTLPPEYGTLVPMRYMDTDKHFKVLSVSALCTVHYLSDSARLGWAFRRAIEDHYDGTVAILASGSLSHRFAQNRST
;
A
#
# COMPACT_ATOMS: atom_id res chain seq x y z
N MET A 1 8.63 -19.72 -11.24
CA MET A 1 8.66 -19.42 -9.79
C MET A 1 8.70 -17.91 -9.63
N GLY A 2 7.83 -17.40 -8.77
CA GLY A 2 7.73 -15.95 -8.56
C GLY A 2 8.92 -15.37 -7.82
N GLN A 3 9.01 -14.04 -7.87
CA GLN A 3 10.11 -13.30 -7.26
C GLN A 3 9.58 -12.14 -6.41
N LEU A 4 10.04 -12.03 -5.16
CA LEU A 4 9.97 -10.80 -4.41
C LEU A 4 11.18 -9.93 -4.76
N ALA A 5 10.98 -8.99 -5.68
CA ALA A 5 12.08 -8.23 -6.27
C ALA A 5 12.47 -6.97 -5.48
N LEU A 6 11.51 -6.41 -4.72
CA LEU A 6 11.74 -5.19 -3.96
C LEU A 6 10.87 -5.16 -2.70
N ALA A 7 11.44 -4.67 -1.61
CA ALA A 7 10.72 -4.27 -0.41
C ALA A 7 11.18 -2.89 0.04
N ALA A 8 10.24 -1.98 0.28
CA ALA A 8 10.54 -0.63 0.70
C ALA A 8 9.55 -0.11 1.76
N LYS A 9 10.06 0.73 2.67
CA LYS A 9 9.22 1.55 3.55
C LYS A 9 9.02 2.90 2.87
N ILE A 10 7.76 3.34 2.78
CA ILE A 10 7.37 4.57 2.08
C ILE A 10 6.49 5.44 2.97
N THR A 11 6.44 6.73 2.66
CA THR A 11 5.46 7.65 3.25
C THR A 11 4.20 7.74 2.40
N HIS A 12 3.08 8.14 3.03
CA HIS A 12 1.81 8.43 2.34
C HIS A 12 1.18 9.71 2.88
N VAL A 13 2.00 10.66 3.38
CA VAL A 13 1.46 11.86 4.01
C VAL A 13 0.46 12.57 3.09
N PRO A 14 -0.75 12.89 3.57
CA PRO A 14 -1.81 13.49 2.75
C PRO A 14 -1.40 14.83 2.09
N SER A 15 -0.45 15.52 2.71
CA SER A 15 0.10 16.76 2.15
C SER A 15 0.87 16.59 0.84
N MET A 16 1.18 15.35 0.42
CA MET A 16 1.72 15.10 -0.93
C MET A 16 0.69 15.44 -1.99
N TYR A 17 -0.58 15.07 -1.80
CA TYR A 17 -1.65 15.45 -2.71
C TYR A 17 -1.85 16.97 -2.76
N LEU A 18 -1.85 17.65 -1.60
CA LEU A 18 -1.91 19.13 -1.59
C LEU A 18 -0.71 19.79 -2.28
N SER A 19 0.44 19.13 -2.28
CA SER A 19 1.66 19.65 -2.92
C SER A 19 1.57 19.70 -4.45
N GLU A 20 0.62 18.98 -5.04
CA GLU A 20 0.36 19.03 -6.49
C GLU A 20 -0.57 20.19 -6.87
N LEU A 21 -1.46 20.57 -5.95
CA LEU A 21 -2.50 21.55 -6.22
C LEU A 21 -1.93 22.97 -6.17
N ASP A 22 -2.54 23.89 -6.95
CA ASP A 22 -2.21 25.30 -6.87
C ASP A 22 -2.55 25.88 -5.50
N GLY A 23 -1.62 26.62 -4.91
CA GLY A 23 -1.78 27.19 -3.61
C GLY A 23 -0.49 27.27 -2.79
N PRO A 24 -0.58 27.67 -1.52
CA PRO A 24 0.59 27.94 -0.67
C PRO A 24 1.41 26.69 -0.30
N ARG A 25 0.89 25.49 -0.58
CA ARG A 25 1.57 24.20 -0.32
C ARG A 25 2.14 23.56 -1.58
N LYS A 26 2.02 24.18 -2.74
CA LYS A 26 2.56 23.66 -4.00
C LYS A 26 4.06 23.41 -3.88
N GLY A 27 4.50 22.22 -4.26
CA GLY A 27 5.91 21.78 -4.25
C GLY A 27 6.50 21.44 -2.87
N THR A 28 5.75 21.60 -1.76
CA THR A 28 6.29 21.40 -0.40
C THR A 28 6.66 19.94 -0.07
N ARG A 29 6.24 18.98 -0.91
CA ARG A 29 6.51 17.53 -0.77
C ARG A 29 7.21 16.95 -1.99
N GLN A 30 7.86 17.77 -2.77
CA GLN A 30 8.52 17.35 -4.01
C GLN A 30 9.53 16.21 -3.77
N ASP A 31 10.35 16.31 -2.73
CA ASP A 31 11.34 15.27 -2.38
C ASP A 31 10.68 13.90 -2.11
N ALA A 32 9.52 13.90 -1.44
CA ALA A 32 8.78 12.67 -1.18
C ALA A 32 8.19 12.09 -2.46
N ILE A 33 7.67 12.94 -3.33
CA ILE A 33 7.15 12.54 -4.65
C ILE A 33 8.26 11.93 -5.50
N GLU A 34 9.43 12.58 -5.56
CA GLU A 34 10.61 12.07 -6.28
C GLU A 34 11.08 10.71 -5.74
N GLY A 35 11.01 10.51 -4.41
CA GLY A 35 11.28 9.21 -3.81
C GLY A 35 10.34 8.11 -4.31
N HIS A 36 9.05 8.41 -4.50
CA HIS A 36 8.09 7.44 -5.06
C HIS A 36 8.36 7.16 -6.54
N LEU A 37 8.68 8.18 -7.32
CA LEU A 37 9.09 8.02 -8.73
C LEU A 37 10.36 7.16 -8.87
N GLU A 38 11.31 7.30 -7.94
CA GLU A 38 12.51 6.45 -7.94
C GLU A 38 12.18 5.00 -7.59
N ILE A 39 11.25 4.74 -6.64
CA ILE A 39 10.78 3.38 -6.35
C ILE A 39 10.05 2.79 -7.55
N ASP A 40 9.18 3.55 -8.22
CA ASP A 40 8.55 3.15 -9.48
C ASP A 40 9.60 2.71 -10.51
N ARG A 41 10.60 3.56 -10.75
CA ARG A 41 11.69 3.26 -11.69
C ARG A 41 12.41 1.94 -11.35
N ARG A 42 12.67 1.69 -10.06
CA ARG A 42 13.29 0.42 -9.60
C ARG A 42 12.38 -0.77 -9.78
N CYS A 43 11.09 -0.63 -9.47
CA CYS A 43 10.11 -1.69 -9.69
C CYS A 43 10.04 -2.10 -11.16
N ARG A 44 9.98 -1.12 -12.08
CA ARG A 44 9.98 -1.37 -13.53
C ARG A 44 11.27 -2.03 -14.00
N ALA A 45 12.41 -1.53 -13.55
CA ALA A 45 13.72 -2.11 -13.91
C ALA A 45 13.87 -3.57 -13.43
N ALA A 46 13.19 -3.92 -12.33
CA ALA A 46 13.16 -5.28 -11.80
C ALA A 46 12.05 -6.16 -12.40
N GLY A 47 11.25 -5.64 -13.34
CA GLY A 47 10.15 -6.38 -13.97
C GLY A 47 8.96 -6.64 -13.04
N VAL A 48 8.74 -5.80 -12.03
CA VAL A 48 7.60 -5.94 -11.13
C VAL A 48 6.30 -5.79 -11.90
N ASP A 49 5.38 -6.73 -11.71
CA ASP A 49 4.02 -6.70 -12.25
C ASP A 49 2.95 -6.36 -11.21
N THR A 50 3.23 -6.64 -9.95
CA THR A 50 2.28 -6.45 -8.85
C THR A 50 2.93 -5.77 -7.65
N ILE A 51 2.26 -4.77 -7.09
CA ILE A 51 2.65 -4.07 -5.86
C ILE A 51 1.67 -4.42 -4.74
N VAL A 52 2.20 -4.90 -3.62
CA VAL A 52 1.47 -5.18 -2.39
C VAL A 52 1.77 -4.06 -1.39
N VAL A 53 0.76 -3.29 -1.01
CA VAL A 53 0.90 -2.17 -0.09
C VAL A 53 0.34 -2.53 1.28
N PHE A 54 1.20 -2.55 2.30
CA PHE A 54 0.77 -2.61 3.71
C PHE A 54 0.31 -1.21 4.12
N ASP A 55 -1.01 -1.05 4.27
CA ASP A 55 -1.67 0.23 4.50
C ASP A 55 -2.04 0.41 5.96
N THR A 56 -1.37 1.35 6.64
CA THR A 56 -1.62 1.64 8.06
C THR A 56 -2.90 2.45 8.32
N HIS A 57 -3.58 2.93 7.29
CA HIS A 57 -4.86 3.64 7.40
C HIS A 57 -6.08 2.76 7.15
N TRP A 58 -5.89 1.55 6.66
CA TRP A 58 -7.01 0.63 6.53
C TRP A 58 -7.33 -0.01 7.89
N LEU A 59 -8.33 0.57 8.54
CA LEU A 59 -8.78 0.19 9.86
C LEU A 59 -9.63 -1.09 9.79
N VAL A 60 -9.23 -2.11 10.54
CA VAL A 60 -9.95 -3.38 10.70
C VAL A 60 -10.06 -3.75 12.16
N ASN A 61 -11.10 -4.48 12.53
CA ASN A 61 -11.34 -4.86 13.94
C ASN A 61 -10.55 -6.11 14.38
N ALA A 62 -10.26 -7.01 13.44
CA ALA A 62 -9.54 -8.25 13.69
C ALA A 62 -8.97 -8.80 12.40
N ASN A 63 -7.96 -9.68 12.51
CA ASN A 63 -7.28 -10.33 11.39
C ASN A 63 -6.56 -9.37 10.45
N TYR A 64 -5.80 -9.91 9.50
CA TYR A 64 -5.33 -9.14 8.36
C TYR A 64 -6.32 -9.28 7.20
N HIS A 65 -6.51 -8.20 6.47
CA HIS A 65 -7.38 -8.17 5.29
C HIS A 65 -6.56 -7.79 4.06
N ILE A 66 -6.84 -8.43 2.94
CA ILE A 66 -6.22 -8.14 1.64
C ILE A 66 -7.30 -7.69 0.68
N ASN A 67 -7.30 -6.43 0.30
CA ASN A 67 -8.15 -5.93 -0.77
C ASN A 67 -7.47 -6.23 -2.10
N CYS A 68 -8.01 -7.21 -2.82
CA CYS A 68 -7.45 -7.74 -4.06
C CYS A 68 -8.48 -7.79 -5.20
N ALA A 69 -9.47 -6.91 -5.15
CA ALA A 69 -10.45 -6.80 -6.23
C ALA A 69 -9.77 -6.65 -7.60
N PRO A 70 -10.38 -7.12 -8.70
CA PRO A 70 -9.75 -7.08 -10.03
C PRO A 70 -9.49 -5.66 -10.52
N HIS A 71 -10.25 -4.69 -10.01
CA HIS A 71 -10.14 -3.29 -10.40
C HIS A 71 -10.63 -2.35 -9.30
N PHE A 72 -9.87 -1.32 -9.04
CA PHE A 72 -10.20 -0.24 -8.11
C PHE A 72 -10.35 1.06 -8.88
N LYS A 73 -11.53 1.69 -8.84
CA LYS A 73 -11.80 2.94 -9.55
C LYS A 73 -12.80 3.79 -8.81
N GLY A 74 -12.50 5.06 -8.66
CA GLY A 74 -13.40 5.99 -7.99
C GLY A 74 -12.79 7.36 -7.72
N LEU A 75 -13.46 8.06 -6.82
CA LEU A 75 -13.00 9.31 -6.21
C LEU A 75 -12.83 9.07 -4.72
N TYR A 76 -11.67 9.37 -4.20
CA TYR A 76 -11.37 9.24 -2.77
C TYR A 76 -11.41 10.61 -2.08
N THR A 77 -12.15 10.68 -0.98
CA THR A 77 -12.10 11.81 -0.04
C THR A 77 -11.78 11.23 1.34
N SER A 78 -10.76 11.73 1.99
CA SER A 78 -10.38 11.25 3.31
C SER A 78 -11.43 11.63 4.35
N ASN A 79 -11.91 10.65 5.12
CA ASN A 79 -12.82 10.90 6.24
C ASN A 79 -12.15 11.66 7.39
N GLU A 80 -10.85 11.40 7.62
CA GLU A 80 -10.07 12.04 8.67
C GLU A 80 -9.59 13.44 8.28
N LEU A 81 -9.19 13.63 7.04
CA LEU A 81 -8.50 14.82 6.54
C LEU A 81 -9.08 15.30 5.20
N PRO A 82 -10.39 15.59 5.11
CA PRO A 82 -11.02 15.98 3.83
C PRO A 82 -10.45 17.27 3.24
N HIS A 83 -9.86 18.12 4.07
CA HIS A 83 -9.17 19.33 3.64
C HIS A 83 -7.76 19.09 3.05
N PHE A 84 -7.22 17.85 3.19
CA PHE A 84 -5.98 17.43 2.53
C PHE A 84 -6.25 16.63 1.26
N ILE A 85 -7.22 15.71 1.31
CA ILE A 85 -7.56 14.85 0.16
C ILE A 85 -9.06 14.90 -0.05
N SER A 86 -9.50 15.52 -1.13
CA SER A 86 -10.89 15.56 -1.56
C SER A 86 -10.98 15.28 -3.06
N ASN A 87 -11.89 14.38 -3.43
CA ASN A 87 -12.15 13.99 -4.81
C ASN A 87 -10.91 13.55 -5.61
N MET A 88 -9.95 12.91 -4.94
CA MET A 88 -8.76 12.36 -5.59
C MET A 88 -9.16 11.15 -6.44
N ALA A 89 -9.05 11.29 -7.75
CA ALA A 89 -9.38 10.22 -8.67
C ALA A 89 -8.33 9.10 -8.58
N TYR A 90 -8.80 7.84 -8.59
CA TYR A 90 -7.96 6.66 -8.67
C TYR A 90 -8.53 5.64 -9.67
N ASP A 91 -7.64 4.86 -10.26
CA ASP A 91 -7.98 3.83 -11.23
C ASP A 91 -6.79 2.86 -11.34
N HIS A 92 -6.86 1.72 -10.63
CA HIS A 92 -5.79 0.73 -10.56
C HIS A 92 -6.33 -0.67 -10.83
N ARG A 93 -5.57 -1.50 -11.53
CA ARG A 93 -5.83 -2.92 -11.65
C ARG A 93 -5.47 -3.63 -10.35
N GLY A 94 -6.24 -4.62 -9.95
CA GLY A 94 -5.89 -5.49 -8.82
C GLY A 94 -5.39 -6.86 -9.26
N ASN A 95 -5.16 -7.74 -8.30
CA ASN A 95 -4.70 -9.10 -8.53
C ASN A 95 -5.39 -10.09 -7.56
N PRO A 96 -6.63 -10.52 -7.88
CA PRO A 96 -7.39 -11.44 -7.04
C PRO A 96 -6.67 -12.75 -6.76
N ASP A 97 -6.03 -13.33 -7.77
CA ASP A 97 -5.35 -14.62 -7.65
C ASP A 97 -4.20 -14.56 -6.64
N LEU A 98 -3.36 -13.53 -6.74
CA LEU A 98 -2.29 -13.33 -5.76
C LEU A 98 -2.88 -13.04 -4.36
N GLY A 99 -3.90 -12.21 -4.25
CA GLY A 99 -4.50 -11.87 -2.95
C GLY A 99 -5.06 -13.09 -2.22
N VAL A 100 -5.75 -13.96 -2.94
CA VAL A 100 -6.28 -15.23 -2.41
C VAL A 100 -5.14 -16.18 -2.02
N LEU A 101 -4.10 -16.28 -2.84
CA LEU A 101 -2.92 -17.08 -2.54
C LEU A 101 -2.20 -16.59 -1.27
N LEU A 102 -1.97 -15.28 -1.15
CA LEU A 102 -1.33 -14.69 0.03
C LEU A 102 -2.12 -14.99 1.32
N ALA A 103 -3.44 -14.82 1.28
CA ALA A 103 -4.30 -15.14 2.42
C ALA A 103 -4.27 -16.63 2.77
N LYS A 104 -4.31 -17.51 1.78
CA LYS A 104 -4.23 -18.96 1.97
C LYS A 104 -2.94 -19.34 2.72
N VAL A 105 -1.78 -18.92 2.20
CA VAL A 105 -0.49 -19.27 2.79
C VAL A 105 -0.32 -18.65 4.18
N ALA A 106 -0.78 -17.41 4.39
CA ALA A 106 -0.76 -16.80 5.72
C ALA A 106 -1.57 -17.62 6.74
N ASN A 107 -2.77 -18.08 6.38
CA ASN A 107 -3.61 -18.92 7.25
C ASN A 107 -2.95 -20.29 7.53
N GLU A 108 -2.29 -20.90 6.56
CA GLU A 108 -1.53 -22.17 6.75
C GLU A 108 -0.41 -21.99 7.78
N HIS A 109 0.12 -20.77 7.92
CA HIS A 109 1.11 -20.40 8.93
C HIS A 109 0.52 -19.81 10.23
N GLY A 110 -0.78 -19.96 10.43
CA GLY A 110 -1.47 -19.54 11.66
C GLY A 110 -1.62 -18.03 11.80
N ILE A 111 -1.65 -17.28 10.68
CA ILE A 111 -1.88 -15.85 10.67
C ILE A 111 -3.23 -15.59 10.00
N ALA A 112 -4.24 -15.30 10.81
CA ALA A 112 -5.60 -15.10 10.34
C ALA A 112 -5.67 -13.96 9.32
N THR A 113 -5.96 -14.30 8.06
CA THR A 113 -5.95 -13.37 6.94
C THR A 113 -7.14 -13.64 6.01
N LEU A 114 -7.82 -12.58 5.60
CA LEU A 114 -8.99 -12.63 4.72
C LEU A 114 -8.71 -11.90 3.41
N ALA A 115 -8.93 -12.56 2.28
CA ALA A 115 -8.87 -11.92 0.97
C ALA A 115 -10.26 -11.42 0.55
N HIS A 116 -10.31 -10.24 -0.07
CA HIS A 116 -11.51 -9.62 -0.62
C HIS A 116 -11.35 -9.44 -2.14
N PRO A 117 -11.69 -10.48 -2.92
CA PRO A 117 -11.59 -10.40 -4.38
C PRO A 117 -12.78 -9.68 -5.05
N ALA A 118 -13.80 -9.28 -4.28
CA ALA A 118 -14.94 -8.53 -4.79
C ALA A 118 -14.72 -7.02 -4.69
N THR A 119 -15.33 -6.26 -5.60
CA THR A 119 -15.12 -4.80 -5.80
C THR A 119 -15.84 -3.90 -4.79
N THR A 120 -16.03 -4.33 -3.55
CA THR A 120 -16.87 -3.63 -2.58
C THR A 120 -16.10 -2.72 -1.61
N LEU A 121 -14.78 -2.82 -1.56
CA LEU A 121 -13.95 -2.06 -0.63
C LEU A 121 -13.09 -1.06 -1.38
N PRO A 122 -13.29 0.27 -1.18
CA PRO A 122 -12.36 1.26 -1.70
C PRO A 122 -11.01 1.13 -0.97
N PRO A 123 -9.88 1.31 -1.66
CA PRO A 123 -8.58 1.43 -0.99
C PRO A 123 -8.49 2.73 -0.17
N GLU A 124 -7.70 2.70 0.90
CA GLU A 124 -7.40 3.87 1.71
C GLU A 124 -6.22 4.68 1.16
N TYR A 125 -6.06 5.90 1.65
CA TYR A 125 -5.03 6.80 1.14
C TYR A 125 -3.59 6.34 1.41
N GLY A 126 -3.40 5.46 2.37
CA GLY A 126 -2.10 4.80 2.57
C GLY A 126 -1.66 3.98 1.37
N THR A 127 -2.63 3.49 0.57
CA THR A 127 -2.39 2.85 -0.73
C THR A 127 -2.48 3.85 -1.88
N LEU A 128 -3.52 4.69 -1.89
CA LEU A 128 -3.83 5.55 -3.04
C LEU A 128 -2.81 6.67 -3.25
N VAL A 129 -2.27 7.28 -2.17
CA VAL A 129 -1.29 8.36 -2.30
C VAL A 129 0.02 7.84 -2.92
N PRO A 130 0.66 6.76 -2.44
CA PRO A 130 1.82 6.21 -3.12
C PRO A 130 1.56 5.83 -4.58
N MET A 131 0.46 5.12 -4.83
CA MET A 131 0.17 4.61 -6.18
C MET A 131 -0.16 5.72 -7.18
N ARG A 132 -0.63 6.88 -6.71
CA ARG A 132 -0.80 8.08 -7.55
C ARG A 132 0.48 8.50 -8.26
N TYR A 133 1.64 8.33 -7.61
CA TYR A 133 2.95 8.69 -8.16
C TYR A 133 3.64 7.51 -8.83
N MET A 134 3.43 6.31 -8.33
CA MET A 134 4.12 5.11 -8.80
C MET A 134 3.43 4.41 -9.98
N ASP A 135 2.14 4.66 -10.20
CA ASP A 135 1.36 3.92 -11.20
C ASP A 135 0.53 4.86 -12.11
N THR A 136 1.16 5.91 -12.61
CA THR A 136 0.48 6.93 -13.43
C THR A 136 -0.05 6.40 -14.76
N ASP A 137 0.61 5.38 -15.32
CA ASP A 137 0.25 4.72 -16.58
C ASP A 137 -0.46 3.37 -16.39
N LYS A 138 -0.80 3.01 -15.15
CA LYS A 138 -1.51 1.77 -14.78
C LYS A 138 -0.77 0.49 -15.19
N HIS A 139 0.52 0.54 -15.05
CA HIS A 139 1.41 -0.57 -15.35
C HIS A 139 1.24 -1.72 -14.34
N PHE A 140 1.17 -1.40 -13.05
CA PHE A 140 1.12 -2.40 -11.99
C PHE A 140 -0.30 -2.90 -11.72
N LYS A 141 -0.38 -4.11 -11.15
CA LYS A 141 -1.50 -4.55 -10.35
C LYS A 141 -1.24 -4.16 -8.89
N VAL A 142 -2.29 -3.80 -8.17
CA VAL A 142 -2.17 -3.28 -6.80
C VAL A 142 -3.00 -4.13 -5.85
N LEU A 143 -2.42 -4.48 -4.70
CA LEU A 143 -3.15 -5.03 -3.56
C LEU A 143 -2.92 -4.13 -2.35
N SER A 144 -3.97 -3.95 -1.55
CA SER A 144 -3.87 -3.27 -0.26
C SER A 144 -4.04 -4.29 0.87
N VAL A 145 -3.16 -4.22 1.88
CA VAL A 145 -3.18 -5.09 3.05
C VAL A 145 -3.39 -4.22 4.29
N SER A 146 -4.39 -4.54 5.11
CA SER A 146 -4.62 -3.84 6.36
C SER A 146 -3.44 -4.05 7.31
N ALA A 147 -2.83 -2.98 7.76
CA ALA A 147 -1.64 -3.02 8.60
C ALA A 147 -1.70 -1.99 9.73
N LEU A 148 -2.88 -1.82 10.33
CA LEU A 148 -3.06 -0.91 11.45
C LEU A 148 -2.26 -1.40 12.66
N CYS A 149 -1.14 -0.75 12.94
CA CYS A 149 -0.18 -1.14 13.96
C CYS A 149 -0.72 -1.10 15.40
N THR A 150 -1.85 -0.44 15.65
CA THR A 150 -2.51 -0.41 16.96
C THR A 150 -3.31 -1.69 17.26
N VAL A 151 -3.56 -2.52 16.25
CA VAL A 151 -4.35 -3.77 16.37
C VAL A 151 -3.45 -5.01 16.25
N HIS A 152 -2.37 -4.93 15.49
CA HIS A 152 -1.47 -6.04 15.22
C HIS A 152 -0.15 -5.92 15.98
N TYR A 153 0.35 -7.03 16.50
CA TYR A 153 1.71 -7.07 17.05
C TYR A 153 2.73 -7.00 15.91
N LEU A 154 3.84 -6.33 16.15
CA LEU A 154 4.93 -6.23 15.17
C LEU A 154 5.47 -7.61 14.75
N SER A 155 5.51 -8.56 15.70
CA SER A 155 5.87 -9.96 15.42
C SER A 155 4.96 -10.63 14.42
N ASP A 156 3.65 -10.37 14.49
CA ASP A 156 2.66 -10.95 13.57
C ASP A 156 2.78 -10.32 12.19
N SER A 157 3.04 -9.03 12.12
CA SER A 157 3.33 -8.34 10.85
C SER A 157 4.60 -8.87 10.19
N ALA A 158 5.64 -9.18 10.97
CA ALA A 158 6.86 -9.79 10.46
C ALA A 158 6.62 -11.23 9.94
N ARG A 159 5.84 -12.03 10.68
CA ARG A 159 5.43 -13.38 10.26
C ARG A 159 4.57 -13.34 8.99
N LEU A 160 3.66 -12.36 8.88
CA LEU A 160 2.85 -12.16 7.67
C LEU A 160 3.73 -11.84 6.46
N GLY A 161 4.69 -10.93 6.61
CA GLY A 161 5.65 -10.61 5.55
C GLY A 161 6.45 -11.83 5.10
N TRP A 162 6.87 -12.68 6.05
CA TRP A 162 7.53 -13.93 5.73
C TRP A 162 6.61 -14.91 4.99
N ALA A 163 5.35 -15.07 5.43
CA ALA A 163 4.38 -15.92 4.75
C ALA A 163 4.08 -15.44 3.33
N PHE A 164 3.97 -14.12 3.13
CA PHE A 164 3.80 -13.54 1.80
C PHE A 164 4.99 -13.81 0.89
N ARG A 165 6.21 -13.67 1.42
CA ARG A 165 7.42 -14.02 0.67
C ARG A 165 7.37 -15.48 0.22
N ARG A 166 7.02 -16.44 1.12
CA ARG A 166 6.89 -17.86 0.78
C ARG A 166 5.81 -18.09 -0.29
N ALA A 167 4.66 -17.46 -0.15
CA ALA A 167 3.58 -17.55 -1.14
C ALA A 167 4.05 -17.11 -2.53
N ILE A 168 4.78 -16.00 -2.60
CA ILE A 168 5.29 -15.45 -3.86
C ILE A 168 6.36 -16.37 -4.45
N GLU A 169 7.39 -16.73 -3.67
CA GLU A 169 8.55 -17.48 -4.17
C GLU A 169 8.19 -18.92 -4.54
N ASP A 170 7.28 -19.57 -3.80
CA ASP A 170 6.99 -21.01 -3.96
C ASP A 170 5.78 -21.30 -4.86
N HIS A 171 4.81 -20.38 -4.94
CA HIS A 171 3.48 -20.68 -5.49
C HIS A 171 2.95 -19.65 -6.50
N TYR A 172 3.62 -18.54 -6.73
CA TYR A 172 3.22 -17.53 -7.69
C TYR A 172 4.13 -17.59 -8.94
N ASP A 173 3.65 -17.04 -10.05
CA ASP A 173 4.45 -16.90 -11.29
C ASP A 173 4.40 -15.44 -11.75
N GLY A 174 5.15 -14.61 -11.05
CA GLY A 174 5.23 -13.18 -11.33
C GLY A 174 6.24 -12.49 -10.43
N THR A 175 6.46 -11.20 -10.65
CA THR A 175 7.43 -10.40 -9.90
C THR A 175 6.72 -9.36 -9.06
N VAL A 176 6.95 -9.40 -7.75
CA VAL A 176 6.20 -8.63 -6.76
C VAL A 176 7.10 -7.64 -6.03
N ALA A 177 6.59 -6.45 -5.76
CA ALA A 177 7.14 -5.53 -4.77
C ALA A 177 6.22 -5.43 -3.54
N ILE A 178 6.81 -5.31 -2.35
CA ILE A 178 6.10 -5.05 -1.09
C ILE A 178 6.47 -3.66 -0.58
N LEU A 179 5.45 -2.85 -0.30
CA LEU A 179 5.61 -1.51 0.23
C LEU A 179 4.98 -1.42 1.63
N ALA A 180 5.78 -1.05 2.63
CA ALA A 180 5.29 -0.70 3.96
C ALA A 180 4.95 0.78 3.99
N SER A 181 3.66 1.10 3.81
CA SER A 181 3.16 2.47 3.73
C SER A 181 2.79 2.98 5.12
N GLY A 182 3.57 3.94 5.63
CA GLY A 182 3.37 4.43 6.98
C GLY A 182 4.43 5.44 7.42
N SER A 183 4.40 5.80 8.69
CA SER A 183 5.40 6.64 9.36
C SER A 183 6.17 5.82 10.40
N LEU A 184 7.47 6.10 10.56
CA LEU A 184 8.27 5.51 11.64
C LEU A 184 7.91 6.09 13.01
N SER A 185 7.36 7.31 13.03
CA SER A 185 6.84 7.96 14.21
C SER A 185 5.65 8.83 13.82
N HIS A 186 4.58 8.79 14.62
CA HIS A 186 3.39 9.62 14.45
C HIS A 186 3.34 10.75 15.49
N ARG A 187 4.51 11.24 15.89
CA ARG A 187 4.62 12.39 16.81
C ARG A 187 4.43 13.69 16.04
N PHE A 188 3.41 14.45 16.42
CA PHE A 188 3.16 15.81 15.91
C PHE A 188 3.76 16.90 16.82
N ALA A 189 4.44 16.53 17.91
CA ALA A 189 5.07 17.52 18.79
C ALA A 189 6.22 18.23 18.07
N GLN A 190 6.14 19.56 18.00
CA GLN A 190 7.10 20.41 17.29
C GLN A 190 8.27 20.89 18.16
N ASN A 191 8.36 20.48 19.41
CA ASN A 191 9.44 20.90 20.28
C ASN A 191 10.72 20.07 20.00
N ARG A 192 11.76 20.78 19.54
CA ARG A 192 13.11 20.21 19.34
C ARG A 192 13.81 19.80 20.63
N SER A 193 13.18 19.94 21.78
CA SER A 193 13.74 19.69 23.11
C SER A 193 13.24 18.40 23.77
N THR A 194 12.62 17.51 23.01
CA THR A 194 12.26 16.17 23.51
C THR A 194 12.75 15.07 22.57
#